data_c71ad7716ba3b687b74885ac63d7d195
#
_entry.id   c71ad7716ba3b687b74885ac63d7d195
#
_cell.length_a   1.000
_cell.length_b   1.000
_cell.length_c   1.000
_cell.angle_alpha   90.00
_cell.angle_beta   90.00
_cell.angle_gamma   90.00
#
_symmetry.space_group_name_H-M   'P 1'
#
loop_
_entity.id
_entity.type
_entity.pdbx_description
1 polymer ?
#
loop_
_entity_poly.entity_id
_entity_poly.type
_entity_poly.pdbx_seq_one_letter_code
_entity_poly.pdbx_strand_id
1 'polypeptide(L)'
;DVERSRGLGDVYKRQIIPLADHMHYAVMRAREGVRVDYPLAPEVTLLYPREVEYGRTVLEMVRERLQVELDPNEAIPLALHLVNAQFATADMSQAFRMTEVFAQVFEIIEASYERKIDPDSMSAARFVTHLRYLFVRASRASANRAEDADEVSQPSLLAALREDAPRAYACAQKVLLVLQMQLKQSLTRDELTYLTIHIARLARDMWGINA
;
A
#
# COMPACT_ATOMS: atom_id res chain seq x y z
N ASP A 1 27.31 11.63 -16.99
CA ASP A 1 26.92 10.23 -17.34
C ASP A 1 27.34 9.19 -16.32
N VAL A 2 28.49 9.35 -15.64
CA VAL A 2 29.01 8.39 -14.64
C VAL A 2 28.19 8.38 -13.33
N GLU A 3 27.67 9.51 -12.87
CA GLU A 3 26.83 9.60 -11.66
C GLU A 3 25.42 9.00 -11.86
N ARG A 4 24.84 9.18 -13.05
CA ARG A 4 23.56 8.53 -13.41
C ARG A 4 23.70 7.02 -13.48
N SER A 5 24.83 6.51 -13.97
CA SER A 5 25.12 5.08 -14.07
C SER A 5 25.33 4.42 -12.70
N ARG A 6 25.93 5.15 -11.72
CA ARG A 6 26.08 4.68 -10.33
C ARG A 6 24.76 4.60 -9.60
N GLY A 7 23.88 5.60 -9.76
CA GLY A 7 22.55 5.60 -9.12
C GLY A 7 21.66 4.46 -9.60
N LEU A 8 21.64 4.13 -10.90
CA LEU A 8 20.88 3.00 -11.44
C LEU A 8 21.44 1.64 -10.93
N GLY A 9 22.76 1.50 -10.86
CA GLY A 9 23.41 0.30 -10.35
C GLY A 9 23.12 0.03 -8.87
N ASP A 10 23.04 1.07 -8.06
CA ASP A 10 22.74 0.96 -6.62
C ASP A 10 21.26 0.66 -6.35
N VAL A 11 20.34 1.24 -7.10
CA VAL A 11 18.90 0.91 -7.04
C VAL A 11 18.69 -0.55 -7.46
N TYR A 12 19.33 -0.98 -8.54
CA TYR A 12 19.24 -2.34 -9.05
C TYR A 12 19.74 -3.37 -8.04
N LYS A 13 20.88 -3.13 -7.41
CA LYS A 13 21.46 -4.00 -6.38
C LYS A 13 20.56 -4.08 -5.14
N ARG A 14 19.99 -2.96 -4.70
CA ARG A 14 19.13 -2.90 -3.52
C ARG A 14 17.79 -3.62 -3.69
N GLN A 15 17.34 -3.82 -4.91
CA GLN A 15 16.04 -4.45 -5.20
C GLN A 15 16.18 -5.91 -5.63
N ILE A 16 17.16 -6.23 -6.47
CA ILE A 16 17.33 -7.59 -7.03
C ILE A 16 17.98 -8.53 -6.02
N ILE A 17 18.97 -8.06 -5.25
CA ILE A 17 19.65 -8.94 -4.29
C ILE A 17 18.69 -9.50 -3.24
N PRO A 18 17.86 -8.69 -2.53
CA PRO A 18 16.90 -9.23 -1.59
C PRO A 18 15.86 -10.16 -2.22
N LEU A 19 15.45 -9.90 -3.45
CA LEU A 19 14.54 -10.77 -4.19
C LEU A 19 15.19 -12.11 -4.53
N ALA A 20 16.44 -12.08 -5.01
CA ALA A 20 17.19 -13.29 -5.33
C ALA A 20 17.48 -14.12 -4.08
N ASP A 21 17.84 -13.49 -2.96
CA ASP A 21 18.04 -14.15 -1.67
C ASP A 21 16.74 -14.79 -1.19
N HIS A 22 15.62 -14.08 -1.27
CA HIS A 22 14.31 -14.65 -0.93
C HIS A 22 14.01 -15.90 -1.76
N MET A 23 14.18 -15.83 -3.08
CA MET A 23 13.94 -16.97 -3.98
C MET A 23 14.89 -18.13 -3.70
N HIS A 24 16.17 -17.86 -3.42
CA HIS A 24 17.12 -18.88 -3.02
C HIS A 24 16.65 -19.65 -1.77
N TYR A 25 16.27 -18.93 -0.73
CA TYR A 25 15.75 -19.55 0.51
C TYR A 25 14.41 -20.25 0.31
N ALA A 26 13.52 -19.72 -0.54
CA ALA A 26 12.25 -20.38 -0.87
C ALA A 26 12.49 -21.75 -1.55
N VAL A 27 13.43 -21.82 -2.49
CA VAL A 27 13.83 -23.08 -3.14
C VAL A 27 14.46 -24.07 -2.13
N MET A 28 15.29 -23.59 -1.22
CA MET A 28 15.87 -24.45 -0.16
C MET A 28 14.78 -25.01 0.74
N ARG A 29 13.87 -24.16 1.25
CA ARG A 29 12.73 -24.60 2.08
C ARG A 29 11.86 -25.64 1.38
N ALA A 30 11.55 -25.41 0.11
CA ALA A 30 10.74 -26.34 -0.67
C ALA A 30 11.39 -27.72 -0.79
N ARG A 31 12.71 -27.77 -0.99
CA ARG A 31 13.49 -29.03 -1.04
C ARG A 31 13.54 -29.75 0.31
N GLU A 32 13.51 -29.01 1.40
CA GLU A 32 13.50 -29.51 2.78
C GLU A 32 12.08 -29.81 3.29
N GLY A 33 11.03 -29.52 2.50
CA GLY A 33 9.63 -29.71 2.88
C GLY A 33 9.15 -28.75 3.97
N VAL A 34 9.86 -27.63 4.17
CA VAL A 34 9.51 -26.58 5.15
C VAL A 34 8.51 -25.62 4.53
N ARG A 35 7.37 -25.44 5.21
CA ARG A 35 6.37 -24.44 4.84
C ARG A 35 6.50 -23.21 5.74
N VAL A 36 6.28 -22.04 5.16
CA VAL A 36 6.24 -20.77 5.88
C VAL A 36 4.82 -20.22 5.82
N ASP A 37 4.32 -19.82 6.98
CA ASP A 37 3.05 -19.11 7.07
C ASP A 37 3.29 -17.60 6.92
N TYR A 38 2.44 -16.97 6.13
CA TYR A 38 2.46 -15.52 5.89
C TYR A 38 1.16 -14.92 6.45
N PRO A 39 1.17 -14.45 7.71
CA PRO A 39 -0.04 -13.96 8.39
C PRO A 39 -0.79 -12.86 7.65
N LEU A 40 -0.09 -12.03 6.87
CA LEU A 40 -0.67 -10.94 6.07
C LEU A 40 -1.06 -11.35 4.64
N ALA A 41 -1.11 -12.65 4.33
CA ALA A 41 -1.47 -13.10 2.98
C ALA A 41 -2.85 -12.61 2.51
N PRO A 42 -3.91 -12.62 3.34
CA PRO A 42 -5.21 -12.08 2.96
C PRO A 42 -5.15 -10.59 2.62
N GLU A 43 -4.49 -9.78 3.46
CA GLU A 43 -4.38 -8.33 3.30
C GLU A 43 -3.54 -7.96 2.07
N VAL A 44 -2.44 -8.66 1.85
CA VAL A 44 -1.58 -8.46 0.66
C VAL A 44 -2.34 -8.81 -0.60
N THR A 45 -3.11 -9.92 -0.60
CA THR A 45 -3.93 -10.33 -1.74
C THR A 45 -5.04 -9.31 -2.01
N LEU A 46 -5.66 -8.78 -0.96
CA LEU A 46 -6.70 -7.76 -1.06
C LEU A 46 -6.15 -6.44 -1.62
N LEU A 47 -5.01 -5.98 -1.14
CA LEU A 47 -4.48 -4.65 -1.44
C LEU A 47 -3.63 -4.60 -2.71
N TYR A 48 -3.01 -5.71 -3.08
CA TYR A 48 -2.00 -5.79 -4.15
C TYR A 48 -2.24 -6.98 -5.10
N PRO A 49 -3.46 -7.17 -5.63
CA PRO A 49 -3.80 -8.36 -6.42
C PRO A 49 -2.91 -8.53 -7.66
N ARG A 50 -2.48 -7.42 -8.28
CA ARG A 50 -1.60 -7.45 -9.46
C ARG A 50 -0.18 -7.90 -9.12
N GLU A 51 0.35 -7.42 -8.02
CA GLU A 51 1.67 -7.81 -7.54
C GLU A 51 1.69 -9.27 -7.09
N VAL A 52 0.60 -9.77 -6.49
CA VAL A 52 0.44 -11.19 -6.14
C VAL A 52 0.36 -12.05 -7.39
N GLU A 53 -0.39 -11.64 -8.42
CA GLU A 53 -0.46 -12.37 -9.70
C GLU A 53 0.89 -12.43 -10.39
N TYR A 54 1.66 -11.33 -10.36
CA TYR A 54 3.03 -11.34 -10.83
C TYR A 54 3.91 -12.32 -10.02
N GLY A 55 3.75 -12.34 -8.69
CA GLY A 55 4.43 -13.32 -7.83
C GLY A 55 4.12 -14.76 -8.25
N ARG A 56 2.85 -15.09 -8.52
CA ARG A 56 2.44 -16.42 -9.01
C ARG A 56 3.11 -16.78 -10.32
N THR A 57 3.17 -15.83 -11.27
CA THR A 57 3.88 -16.03 -12.55
C THR A 57 5.35 -16.37 -12.33
N VAL A 58 6.02 -15.70 -11.36
CA VAL A 58 7.41 -16.02 -11.00
C VAL A 58 7.52 -17.43 -10.44
N LEU A 59 6.59 -17.89 -9.59
CA LEU A 59 6.60 -19.26 -9.06
C LEU A 59 6.46 -20.30 -10.18
N GLU A 60 5.61 -20.05 -11.16
CA GLU A 60 5.48 -20.92 -12.35
C GLU A 60 6.78 -20.99 -13.15
N MET A 61 7.44 -19.85 -13.37
CA MET A 61 8.76 -19.82 -14.04
C MET A 61 9.81 -20.63 -13.27
N VAL A 62 9.80 -20.59 -11.94
CA VAL A 62 10.71 -21.40 -11.09
C VAL A 62 10.40 -22.88 -11.26
N ARG A 63 9.12 -23.27 -11.20
CA ARG A 63 8.69 -24.64 -11.42
C ARG A 63 9.16 -25.18 -12.77
N GLU A 64 9.01 -24.39 -13.84
CA GLU A 64 9.40 -24.81 -15.17
C GLU A 64 10.92 -24.92 -15.34
N ARG A 65 11.68 -23.95 -14.81
CA ARG A 65 13.14 -23.88 -15.05
C ARG A 65 13.97 -24.71 -14.08
N LEU A 66 13.54 -24.78 -12.81
CA LEU A 66 14.29 -25.46 -11.75
C LEU A 66 13.68 -26.80 -11.35
N GLN A 67 12.50 -27.15 -11.89
CA GLN A 67 11.74 -28.36 -11.53
C GLN A 67 11.51 -28.46 -10.02
N VAL A 68 11.26 -27.31 -9.36
CA VAL A 68 10.95 -27.19 -7.93
C VAL A 68 9.59 -26.56 -7.79
N GLU A 69 8.70 -27.22 -7.07
CA GLU A 69 7.38 -26.69 -6.72
C GLU A 69 7.48 -25.91 -5.41
N LEU A 70 7.24 -24.61 -5.49
CA LEU A 70 7.22 -23.72 -4.34
C LEU A 70 5.81 -23.64 -3.74
N ASP A 71 5.73 -23.33 -2.44
CA ASP A 71 4.43 -23.05 -1.80
C ASP A 71 3.77 -21.83 -2.49
N PRO A 72 2.49 -21.92 -2.87
CA PRO A 72 1.77 -20.80 -3.49
C PRO A 72 1.82 -19.49 -2.67
N ASN A 73 1.94 -19.60 -1.35
CA ASN A 73 2.07 -18.45 -0.45
C ASN A 73 3.40 -17.70 -0.62
N GLU A 74 4.42 -18.26 -1.30
CA GLU A 74 5.65 -17.54 -1.63
C GLU A 74 5.39 -16.37 -2.63
N ALA A 75 4.24 -16.33 -3.28
CA ALA A 75 3.81 -15.17 -4.06
C ALA A 75 3.62 -13.90 -3.20
N ILE A 76 3.31 -14.05 -1.91
CA ILE A 76 3.05 -12.94 -0.99
C ILE A 76 4.30 -12.10 -0.73
N PRO A 77 5.43 -12.67 -0.25
CA PRO A 77 6.66 -11.89 -0.10
C PRO A 77 7.19 -11.35 -1.43
N LEU A 78 7.02 -12.06 -2.55
CA LEU A 78 7.36 -11.53 -3.87
C LEU A 78 6.55 -10.26 -4.19
N ALA A 79 5.24 -10.28 -3.95
CA ALA A 79 4.38 -9.12 -4.11
C ALA A 79 4.85 -7.93 -3.23
N LEU A 80 5.18 -8.20 -1.96
CA LEU A 80 5.69 -7.16 -1.05
C LEU A 80 7.05 -6.61 -1.47
N HIS A 81 7.94 -7.42 -2.04
CA HIS A 81 9.18 -6.93 -2.64
C HIS A 81 8.91 -5.96 -3.79
N LEU A 82 7.93 -6.26 -4.66
CA LEU A 82 7.53 -5.36 -5.75
C LEU A 82 6.92 -4.06 -5.22
N VAL A 83 6.02 -4.17 -4.23
CA VAL A 83 5.44 -3.00 -3.55
C VAL A 83 6.55 -2.13 -2.95
N ASN A 84 7.50 -2.73 -2.23
CA ASN A 84 8.60 -2.01 -1.60
C ASN A 84 9.52 -1.36 -2.63
N ALA A 85 9.79 -2.04 -3.74
CA ALA A 85 10.60 -1.50 -4.84
C ALA A 85 10.03 -0.21 -5.43
N GLN A 86 8.70 -0.08 -5.49
CA GLN A 86 8.03 1.15 -5.96
C GLN A 86 8.27 2.37 -5.04
N PHE A 87 8.62 2.13 -3.78
CA PHE A 87 8.89 3.20 -2.81
C PHE A 87 10.37 3.54 -2.67
N ALA A 88 11.25 2.86 -3.38
CA ALA A 88 12.71 2.99 -3.25
C ALA A 88 13.20 2.89 -1.79
N THR A 89 12.47 2.17 -0.93
CA THR A 89 12.87 1.90 0.45
C THR A 89 13.58 0.56 0.53
N ALA A 90 14.60 0.48 1.39
CA ALA A 90 15.32 -0.77 1.63
C ALA A 90 14.68 -1.63 2.74
N ASP A 91 13.65 -1.11 3.42
CA ASP A 91 13.07 -1.69 4.61
C ASP A 91 11.70 -2.33 4.33
N MET A 92 11.69 -3.65 4.24
CA MET A 92 10.46 -4.45 4.09
C MET A 92 9.49 -4.27 5.25
N SER A 93 9.95 -3.91 6.45
CA SER A 93 9.09 -3.68 7.60
C SER A 93 8.11 -2.53 7.36
N GLN A 94 8.48 -1.57 6.52
CA GLN A 94 7.59 -0.47 6.14
C GLN A 94 6.45 -0.96 5.24
N ALA A 95 6.73 -1.86 4.30
CA ALA A 95 5.70 -2.45 3.43
C ALA A 95 4.70 -3.27 4.26
N PHE A 96 5.17 -4.04 5.23
CA PHE A 96 4.29 -4.78 6.15
C PHE A 96 3.39 -3.84 6.96
N ARG A 97 3.97 -2.84 7.64
CA ARG A 97 3.18 -1.85 8.42
C ARG A 97 2.16 -1.12 7.55
N MET A 98 2.56 -0.73 6.35
CA MET A 98 1.67 -0.05 5.42
C MET A 98 0.50 -0.95 5.00
N THR A 99 0.75 -2.24 4.77
CA THR A 99 -0.29 -3.23 4.43
C THR A 99 -1.30 -3.37 5.55
N GLU A 100 -0.85 -3.53 6.81
CA GLU A 100 -1.74 -3.60 7.98
C GLU A 100 -2.60 -2.34 8.12
N VAL A 101 -1.99 -1.15 7.97
CA VAL A 101 -2.70 0.13 8.09
C VAL A 101 -3.75 0.28 6.98
N PHE A 102 -3.41 -0.10 5.76
CA PHE A 102 -4.34 0.01 4.63
C PHE A 102 -5.51 -0.97 4.74
N ALA A 103 -5.27 -2.18 5.26
CA ALA A 103 -6.34 -3.13 5.56
C ALA A 103 -7.33 -2.53 6.58
N GLN A 104 -6.84 -1.92 7.66
CA GLN A 104 -7.68 -1.22 8.64
C GLN A 104 -8.47 -0.06 8.01
N VAL A 105 -7.85 0.70 7.09
CA VAL A 105 -8.54 1.77 6.37
C VAL A 105 -9.70 1.21 5.53
N PHE A 106 -9.49 0.09 4.83
CA PHE A 106 -10.54 -0.57 4.06
C PHE A 106 -11.68 -1.04 4.96
N GLU A 107 -11.38 -1.68 6.10
CA GLU A 107 -12.40 -2.11 7.08
C GLU A 107 -13.25 -0.93 7.59
N ILE A 108 -12.62 0.23 7.86
CA ILE A 108 -13.34 1.44 8.30
C ILE A 108 -14.28 1.93 7.20
N ILE A 109 -13.84 1.93 5.94
CA ILE A 109 -14.66 2.37 4.81
C ILE A 109 -15.82 1.38 4.62
N GLU A 110 -15.54 0.09 4.59
CA GLU A 110 -16.56 -0.96 4.47
C GLU A 110 -17.62 -0.85 5.57
N ALA A 111 -17.19 -0.71 6.83
CA ALA A 111 -18.09 -0.52 7.96
C ALA A 111 -18.88 0.79 7.87
N SER A 112 -18.26 1.88 7.40
CA SER A 112 -18.93 3.18 7.26
C SER A 112 -19.98 3.18 6.16
N TYR A 113 -19.81 2.38 5.11
CA TYR A 113 -20.73 2.28 3.98
C TYR A 113 -21.60 1.03 3.98
N GLU A 114 -21.34 0.08 4.90
CA GLU A 114 -22.00 -1.24 4.96
C GLU A 114 -21.92 -1.98 3.61
N ARG A 115 -20.80 -1.85 2.94
CA ARG A 115 -20.51 -2.38 1.60
C ARG A 115 -19.12 -2.96 1.55
N LYS A 116 -18.92 -4.02 0.76
CA LYS A 116 -17.62 -4.59 0.51
C LYS A 116 -16.92 -3.88 -0.63
N ILE A 117 -15.61 -3.71 -0.48
CA ILE A 117 -14.72 -3.18 -1.52
C ILE A 117 -14.29 -4.36 -2.40
N ASP A 118 -14.49 -4.24 -3.70
CA ASP A 118 -13.91 -5.16 -4.68
C ASP A 118 -12.43 -4.81 -4.88
N PRO A 119 -11.49 -5.68 -4.45
CA PRO A 119 -10.05 -5.39 -4.52
C PRO A 119 -9.54 -5.34 -5.97
N ASP A 120 -10.20 -6.02 -6.90
CA ASP A 120 -9.81 -6.06 -8.31
C ASP A 120 -10.28 -4.83 -9.10
N SER A 121 -11.11 -3.99 -8.48
CA SER A 121 -11.61 -2.78 -9.11
C SER A 121 -10.52 -1.73 -9.34
N MET A 122 -10.61 -1.01 -10.45
CA MET A 122 -9.72 0.12 -10.75
C MET A 122 -9.79 1.22 -9.69
N SER A 123 -10.95 1.37 -9.03
CA SER A 123 -11.17 2.38 -8.00
C SER A 123 -10.46 2.01 -6.69
N ALA A 124 -10.46 0.73 -6.30
CA ALA A 124 -9.69 0.24 -5.17
C ALA A 124 -8.17 0.40 -5.43
N ALA A 125 -7.68 -0.04 -6.60
CA ALA A 125 -6.27 0.11 -6.96
C ALA A 125 -5.80 1.58 -6.94
N ARG A 126 -6.64 2.50 -7.43
CA ARG A 126 -6.37 3.94 -7.39
C ARG A 126 -6.36 4.46 -5.96
N PHE A 127 -7.31 4.04 -5.14
CA PHE A 127 -7.38 4.45 -3.74
C PHE A 127 -6.15 3.97 -2.95
N VAL A 128 -5.72 2.72 -3.12
CA VAL A 128 -4.47 2.20 -2.53
C VAL A 128 -3.27 3.04 -2.95
N THR A 129 -3.19 3.40 -4.24
CA THR A 129 -2.11 4.26 -4.75
C THR A 129 -2.09 5.61 -4.03
N HIS A 130 -3.25 6.22 -3.81
CA HIS A 130 -3.36 7.49 -3.09
C HIS A 130 -2.98 7.36 -1.61
N LEU A 131 -3.40 6.29 -0.94
CA LEU A 131 -2.98 6.00 0.44
C LEU A 131 -1.46 5.82 0.55
N ARG A 132 -0.83 5.16 -0.43
CA ARG A 132 0.62 5.01 -0.49
C ARG A 132 1.32 6.37 -0.52
N TYR A 133 0.89 7.28 -1.40
CA TYR A 133 1.47 8.62 -1.49
C TYR A 133 1.31 9.41 -0.20
N LEU A 134 0.12 9.35 0.42
CA LEU A 134 -0.14 9.97 1.71
C LEU A 134 0.81 9.42 2.78
N PHE A 135 0.92 8.10 2.88
CA PHE A 135 1.77 7.42 3.86
C PHE A 135 3.24 7.80 3.70
N VAL A 136 3.77 7.80 2.48
CA VAL A 136 5.16 8.18 2.19
C VAL A 136 5.41 9.65 2.49
N ARG A 137 4.49 10.54 2.10
CA ARG A 137 4.61 11.98 2.39
C ARG A 137 4.60 12.24 3.89
N ALA A 138 3.65 11.65 4.62
CA ALA A 138 3.57 11.78 6.06
C ALA A 138 4.83 11.24 6.76
N SER A 139 5.35 10.09 6.33
CA SER A 139 6.58 9.53 6.89
C SER A 139 7.81 10.42 6.66
N ARG A 140 7.87 11.12 5.52
CA ARG A 140 8.96 12.07 5.21
C ARG A 140 8.82 13.39 5.99
N ALA A 141 7.61 13.91 6.15
CA ALA A 141 7.34 15.13 6.92
C ALA A 141 7.76 14.96 8.39
N SER A 142 7.66 13.75 8.94
CA SER A 142 8.19 13.44 10.28
C SER A 142 9.71 13.57 10.38
N ALA A 143 10.45 13.35 9.28
CA ALA A 143 11.90 13.50 9.23
C ALA A 143 12.38 14.96 9.03
N ASN A 144 11.55 15.81 8.38
CA ASN A 144 11.92 17.18 7.96
C ASN A 144 11.11 18.27 8.67
N ARG A 145 10.74 18.11 9.92
CA ARG A 145 9.80 18.97 10.68
C ARG A 145 10.19 20.47 10.82
N ALA A 146 11.08 21.03 9.99
CA ALA A 146 11.57 22.40 10.15
C ALA A 146 11.16 23.41 9.05
N GLU A 147 10.66 23.01 7.87
CA GLU A 147 10.63 23.98 6.76
C GLU A 147 9.35 24.12 5.93
N ASP A 148 8.34 23.25 6.05
CA ASP A 148 7.14 23.32 5.18
C ASP A 148 5.84 23.58 5.97
N ALA A 149 5.73 24.74 6.55
CA ALA A 149 4.47 25.26 7.11
C ALA A 149 3.76 26.25 6.16
N ASP A 150 3.92 26.08 4.85
CA ASP A 150 3.02 26.72 3.89
C ASP A 150 1.81 25.80 3.66
N GLU A 151 0.95 25.76 4.67
CA GLU A 151 -0.40 25.20 4.55
C GLU A 151 -1.19 26.06 3.55
N VAL A 152 -1.27 25.62 2.31
CA VAL A 152 -2.30 26.07 1.36
C VAL A 152 -3.62 25.41 1.78
N SER A 153 -4.01 25.62 3.03
CA SER A 153 -5.29 25.18 3.54
C SER A 153 -6.35 26.00 2.84
N GLN A 154 -7.23 25.36 2.06
CA GLN A 154 -8.43 25.97 1.54
C GLN A 154 -9.61 25.62 2.46
N PRO A 155 -9.88 26.39 3.53
CA PRO A 155 -10.94 26.12 4.48
C PRO A 155 -12.32 26.00 3.82
N SER A 156 -12.51 26.72 2.70
CA SER A 156 -13.73 26.71 1.89
C SER A 156 -13.99 25.37 1.22
N LEU A 157 -12.93 24.68 0.74
CA LEU A 157 -13.08 23.37 0.09
C LEU A 157 -13.50 22.29 1.11
N LEU A 158 -12.88 22.27 2.28
CA LEU A 158 -13.24 21.30 3.32
C LEU A 158 -14.67 21.54 3.83
N ALA A 159 -15.08 22.81 3.96
CA ALA A 159 -16.44 23.15 4.33
C ALA A 159 -17.46 22.67 3.29
N ALA A 160 -17.20 22.91 2.00
CA ALA A 160 -18.02 22.41 0.91
C ALA A 160 -18.12 20.87 0.91
N LEU A 161 -17.00 20.17 1.07
CA LEU A 161 -17.00 18.71 1.15
C LEU A 161 -17.76 18.16 2.35
N ARG A 162 -17.77 18.87 3.47
CA ARG A 162 -18.56 18.50 4.65
C ARG A 162 -20.07 18.58 4.38
N GLU A 163 -20.49 19.52 3.54
CA GLU A 163 -21.91 19.71 3.15
C GLU A 163 -22.30 18.77 2.01
N ASP A 164 -21.46 18.66 0.98
CA ASP A 164 -21.75 17.90 -0.24
C ASP A 164 -21.52 16.40 -0.08
N ALA A 165 -20.58 16.00 0.81
CA ALA A 165 -20.18 14.61 1.02
C ALA A 165 -20.07 14.25 2.51
N PRO A 166 -21.14 14.40 3.32
CA PRO A 166 -21.07 14.27 4.77
C PRO A 166 -20.67 12.86 5.24
N ARG A 167 -21.07 11.82 4.53
CA ARG A 167 -20.71 10.43 4.85
C ARG A 167 -19.24 10.16 4.58
N ALA A 168 -18.72 10.64 3.46
CA ALA A 168 -17.30 10.53 3.13
C ALA A 168 -16.43 11.32 4.11
N TYR A 169 -16.87 12.53 4.48
CA TYR A 169 -16.20 13.35 5.48
C TYR A 169 -16.13 12.65 6.84
N ALA A 170 -17.24 12.12 7.35
CA ALA A 170 -17.27 11.39 8.61
C ALA A 170 -16.41 10.11 8.57
N CYS A 171 -16.38 9.41 7.44
CA CYS A 171 -15.52 8.27 7.22
C CYS A 171 -14.04 8.69 7.21
N ALA A 172 -13.69 9.75 6.48
CA ALA A 172 -12.34 10.30 6.40
C ALA A 172 -11.79 10.73 7.76
N GLN A 173 -12.63 11.27 8.65
CA GLN A 173 -12.22 11.59 10.02
C GLN A 173 -11.77 10.34 10.81
N LYS A 174 -12.50 9.22 10.69
CA LYS A 174 -12.13 7.95 11.34
C LYS A 174 -10.82 7.40 10.77
N VAL A 175 -10.68 7.43 9.44
CA VAL A 175 -9.45 7.01 8.75
C VAL A 175 -8.28 7.87 9.19
N LEU A 176 -8.45 9.20 9.25
CA LEU A 176 -7.41 10.12 9.70
C LEU A 176 -6.90 9.79 11.11
N LEU A 177 -7.81 9.48 12.04
CA LEU A 177 -7.44 9.10 13.41
C LEU A 177 -6.56 7.85 13.43
N VAL A 178 -6.92 6.81 12.68
CA VAL A 178 -6.12 5.59 12.60
C VAL A 178 -4.75 5.87 12.00
N LEU A 179 -4.69 6.65 10.91
CA LEU A 179 -3.42 7.03 10.30
C LEU A 179 -2.54 7.84 11.26
N GLN A 180 -3.10 8.79 12.02
CA GLN A 180 -2.37 9.56 13.04
C GLN A 180 -1.79 8.66 14.14
N MET A 181 -2.57 7.70 14.62
CA MET A 181 -2.12 6.73 15.63
C MET A 181 -0.97 5.85 15.11
N GLN A 182 -1.10 5.33 13.89
CA GLN A 182 -0.12 4.44 13.29
C GLN A 182 1.18 5.16 12.89
N LEU A 183 1.06 6.39 12.38
CA LEU A 183 2.20 7.22 12.01
C LEU A 183 2.82 7.98 13.20
N LYS A 184 2.14 7.98 14.37
CA LYS A 184 2.54 8.69 15.59
C LYS A 184 2.78 10.19 15.34
N GLN A 185 1.96 10.80 14.51
CA GLN A 185 2.04 12.22 14.16
C GLN A 185 0.67 12.81 13.84
N SER A 186 0.54 14.13 14.01
CA SER A 186 -0.65 14.86 13.58
C SER A 186 -0.64 14.98 12.06
N LEU A 187 -1.77 14.74 11.44
CA LEU A 187 -2.02 14.99 10.03
C LEU A 187 -2.80 16.29 9.86
N THR A 188 -2.60 16.96 8.74
CA THR A 188 -3.14 18.30 8.47
C THR A 188 -4.60 18.25 8.02
N ARG A 189 -5.24 19.43 7.94
CA ARG A 189 -6.56 19.57 7.33
C ARG A 189 -6.56 19.21 5.84
N ASP A 190 -5.45 19.44 5.15
CA ASP A 190 -5.30 19.09 3.74
C ASP A 190 -5.33 17.58 3.55
N GLU A 191 -4.79 16.82 4.50
CA GLU A 191 -4.89 15.36 4.49
C GLU A 191 -6.33 14.87 4.69
N LEU A 192 -7.09 15.55 5.55
CA LEU A 192 -8.51 15.25 5.73
C LEU A 192 -9.31 15.56 4.44
N THR A 193 -9.02 16.70 3.82
CA THR A 193 -9.63 17.09 2.53
C THR A 193 -9.32 16.04 1.45
N TYR A 194 -8.07 15.65 1.35
CA TYR A 194 -7.59 14.64 0.42
C TYR A 194 -8.31 13.29 0.63
N LEU A 195 -8.33 12.78 1.87
CA LEU A 195 -9.04 11.55 2.21
C LEU A 195 -10.53 11.62 1.88
N THR A 196 -11.18 12.75 2.20
CA THR A 196 -12.61 12.93 1.93
C THR A 196 -12.91 12.81 0.44
N ILE A 197 -12.13 13.49 -0.41
CA ILE A 197 -12.30 13.43 -1.87
C ILE A 197 -12.12 12.01 -2.40
N HIS A 198 -11.09 11.30 -1.93
CA HIS A 198 -10.80 9.97 -2.43
C HIS A 198 -11.78 8.91 -1.93
N ILE A 199 -12.30 9.02 -0.71
CA ILE A 199 -13.35 8.15 -0.19
C ILE A 199 -14.67 8.42 -0.90
N ALA A 200 -15.04 9.68 -1.12
CA ALA A 200 -16.23 10.05 -1.87
C ALA A 200 -16.20 9.49 -3.30
N ARG A 201 -15.04 9.60 -3.95
CA ARG A 201 -14.84 9.05 -5.30
C ARG A 201 -14.94 7.52 -5.32
N LEU A 202 -14.30 6.85 -4.35
CA LEU A 202 -14.36 5.39 -4.22
C LEU A 202 -15.82 4.94 -4.06
N ALA A 203 -16.58 5.57 -3.17
CA ALA A 203 -17.98 5.25 -2.91
C ALA A 203 -18.86 5.45 -4.16
N ARG A 204 -18.66 6.53 -4.87
CA ARG A 204 -19.40 6.83 -6.10
C ARG A 204 -19.07 5.83 -7.21
N ASP A 205 -17.79 5.58 -7.45
CA ASP A 205 -17.32 4.76 -8.57
C ASP A 205 -17.64 3.27 -8.35
N MET A 206 -17.64 2.78 -7.10
CA MET A 206 -17.91 1.37 -6.79
C MET A 206 -19.38 1.09 -6.52
N TRP A 207 -20.07 1.99 -5.85
CA TRP A 207 -21.41 1.71 -5.32
C TRP A 207 -22.49 2.64 -5.85
N GLY A 208 -22.13 3.63 -6.68
CA GLY A 208 -23.06 4.64 -7.19
C GLY A 208 -23.64 5.54 -6.10
N ILE A 209 -22.98 5.59 -4.92
CA ILE A 209 -23.44 6.42 -3.79
C ILE A 209 -22.89 7.82 -4.00
N ASN A 210 -23.80 8.80 -4.19
CA ASN A 210 -23.43 10.20 -4.05
C ASN A 210 -23.08 10.43 -2.58
N ALA A 211 -21.88 10.89 -2.37
CA ALA A 211 -21.22 10.98 -1.07
C ALA A 211 -21.96 11.90 -0.09
#